data_d3af74761d97bf74b476ffa11beba1a5
#
_entry.id   d3af74761d97bf74b476ffa11beba1a5
#
_cell.length_a   1.000
_cell.length_b   1.000
_cell.length_c   1.000
_cell.angle_alpha   90.00
_cell.angle_beta   90.00
_cell.angle_gamma   90.00
#
_symmetry.space_group_name_H-M   'P 1'
#
loop_
_entity.id
_entity.type
_entity.pdbx_description
1 polymer ?
#
loop_
_entity_poly.entity_id
_entity_poly.type
_entity_poly.pdbx_seq_one_letter_code
_entity_poly.pdbx_strand_id
1 'polypeptide(L)'
;ASKKGSKIHYVPPYRGETRLQLAGWLGLAVDRLKDYVSRDLIRAIVSMREIKQPEEIAQLEEVAQTGYRMHTAAMAMCREGLTERDVAAELDRIAAAGGGRTSFRSIVSQHGETLHNLSYDGRLENGRLLLIDAGAENAMGYASDHTRTLPVGGRFTEKQREIYDIVLAANARGQDLARPGVTYQSVHLEAMRVIAEGLTQLGLMRGDPAEAVAAGAAALFMPHGLGHQMGLDVHDMEGLGEKYVGYDDATTRSTQFGLGALRMGKTLKAGHVVTVEPGIYFIPALIEKWEREHIHSSFINFPKLRSYFDFGGIRLEDDILITATGNRLVGKHRPPIAPAEVEAAMTR
;
A
#
# COMPACT_ATOMS: atom_id res chain seq x y z
N ALA A 1 -21.37 32.06 16.40
CA ALA A 1 -21.77 32.41 17.76
C ALA A 1 -22.12 31.14 18.53
N SER A 2 -21.23 30.67 19.43
CA SER A 2 -21.51 29.55 20.30
C SER A 2 -22.65 29.93 21.25
N LYS A 3 -23.72 29.12 21.30
CA LYS A 3 -24.67 29.22 22.39
C LYS A 3 -23.93 28.96 23.69
N LYS A 4 -24.06 29.89 24.68
CA LYS A 4 -23.39 29.77 25.97
C LYS A 4 -23.67 28.38 26.58
N GLY A 5 -22.61 27.58 26.85
CA GLY A 5 -22.71 26.21 27.36
C GLY A 5 -22.75 25.07 26.33
N SER A 6 -22.72 25.35 25.03
CA SER A 6 -22.64 24.29 24.01
C SER A 6 -21.20 23.76 23.88
N LYS A 7 -21.04 22.43 23.85
CA LYS A 7 -19.76 21.79 23.58
C LYS A 7 -19.46 21.86 22.08
N ILE A 8 -18.28 22.34 21.74
CA ILE A 8 -17.81 22.36 20.36
C ILE A 8 -17.04 21.06 20.09
N HIS A 9 -17.45 20.32 19.05
CA HIS A 9 -16.78 19.11 18.61
C HIS A 9 -15.97 19.41 17.35
N TYR A 10 -14.73 18.95 17.31
CA TYR A 10 -13.88 19.01 16.11
C TYR A 10 -12.93 17.80 16.04
N VAL A 11 -12.46 17.52 14.84
CA VAL A 11 -11.47 16.48 14.55
C VAL A 11 -10.05 17.05 14.54
N PRO A 12 -9.00 16.23 14.59
CA PRO A 12 -7.62 16.71 14.50
C PRO A 12 -7.43 17.57 13.25
N PRO A 13 -7.05 18.87 13.38
CA PRO A 13 -6.82 19.70 12.23
C PRO A 13 -5.49 19.32 11.57
N TYR A 14 -5.56 18.84 10.34
CA TYR A 14 -4.41 18.38 9.57
C TYR A 14 -3.57 19.55 9.03
N ARG A 15 -4.24 20.53 8.37
CA ARG A 15 -3.56 21.66 7.74
C ARG A 15 -3.18 22.73 8.74
N GLY A 16 -1.99 23.34 8.57
CA GLY A 16 -1.51 24.44 9.42
C GLY A 16 -2.47 25.63 9.49
N GLU A 17 -3.03 26.01 8.33
CA GLU A 17 -4.04 27.07 8.24
C GLU A 17 -5.28 26.76 9.11
N THR A 18 -5.81 25.56 8.99
CA THR A 18 -6.96 25.11 9.80
C THR A 18 -6.63 25.13 11.30
N ARG A 19 -5.38 24.79 11.68
CA ARG A 19 -4.93 24.89 13.07
C ARG A 19 -4.96 26.33 13.59
N LEU A 20 -4.46 27.27 12.79
CA LEU A 20 -4.45 28.69 13.17
C LEU A 20 -5.86 29.26 13.29
N GLN A 21 -6.72 28.98 12.32
CA GLN A 21 -8.11 29.42 12.33
C GLN A 21 -8.88 28.88 13.55
N LEU A 22 -8.75 27.55 13.79
CA LEU A 22 -9.43 26.89 14.88
C LEU A 22 -8.94 27.40 16.24
N ALA A 23 -7.63 27.60 16.38
CA ALA A 23 -7.03 28.19 17.60
C ALA A 23 -7.60 29.57 17.88
N GLY A 24 -7.68 30.44 16.86
CA GLY A 24 -8.26 31.77 16.97
C GLY A 24 -9.75 31.76 17.35
N TRP A 25 -10.55 30.87 16.74
CA TRP A 25 -11.98 30.76 17.03
C TRP A 25 -12.27 30.22 18.44
N LEU A 26 -11.42 29.32 18.93
CA LEU A 26 -11.60 28.67 20.24
C LEU A 26 -10.88 29.39 21.38
N GLY A 27 -10.01 30.35 21.07
CA GLY A 27 -9.15 31.00 22.05
C GLY A 27 -8.14 30.07 22.71
N LEU A 28 -7.66 29.07 21.96
CA LEU A 28 -6.70 28.05 22.40
C LEU A 28 -5.33 28.28 21.77
N ALA A 29 -4.27 27.87 22.45
CA ALA A 29 -2.96 27.78 21.86
C ALA A 29 -2.95 26.63 20.81
N VAL A 30 -2.23 26.80 19.68
CA VAL A 30 -2.23 25.86 18.55
C VAL A 30 -1.80 24.43 18.95
N ASP A 31 -0.82 24.32 19.83
CA ASP A 31 -0.30 23.06 20.37
C ASP A 31 -1.29 22.34 21.31
N ARG A 32 -2.24 23.09 21.88
CA ARG A 32 -3.28 22.55 22.76
C ARG A 32 -4.51 22.02 22.03
N LEU A 33 -4.68 22.30 20.74
CA LEU A 33 -5.84 21.84 19.97
C LEU A 33 -6.02 20.31 20.02
N LYS A 34 -4.92 19.57 20.00
CA LYS A 34 -4.93 18.10 20.09
C LYS A 34 -5.57 17.53 21.36
N ASP A 35 -5.56 18.30 22.45
CA ASP A 35 -6.06 17.87 23.78
C ASP A 35 -7.59 17.91 23.85
N TYR A 36 -8.24 18.63 22.93
CA TYR A 36 -9.69 18.88 22.96
C TYR A 36 -10.43 18.28 21.75
N VAL A 37 -9.75 17.48 20.91
CA VAL A 37 -10.41 16.79 19.80
C VAL A 37 -11.50 15.84 20.30
N SER A 38 -12.62 15.78 19.61
CA SER A 38 -13.75 14.95 19.99
C SER A 38 -13.58 13.52 19.49
N ARG A 39 -13.29 12.59 20.40
CA ARG A 39 -13.22 11.16 20.08
C ARG A 39 -14.56 10.62 19.58
N ASP A 40 -15.67 11.10 20.13
CA ASP A 40 -17.01 10.68 19.72
C ASP A 40 -17.30 11.10 18.27
N LEU A 41 -16.90 12.33 17.88
CA LEU A 41 -17.03 12.80 16.51
C LEU A 41 -16.14 11.99 15.55
N ILE A 42 -14.89 11.69 15.95
CA ILE A 42 -14.00 10.82 15.16
C ILE A 42 -14.65 9.46 14.92
N ARG A 43 -15.12 8.80 15.97
CA ARG A 43 -15.77 7.48 15.88
C ARG A 43 -17.03 7.53 15.01
N ALA A 44 -17.84 8.58 15.14
CA ALA A 44 -19.03 8.77 14.30
C ALA A 44 -18.66 8.90 12.81
N ILE A 45 -17.67 9.72 12.48
CA ILE A 45 -17.20 9.87 11.09
C ILE A 45 -16.64 8.55 10.56
N VAL A 46 -15.80 7.85 11.32
CA VAL A 46 -15.24 6.57 10.92
C VAL A 46 -16.36 5.55 10.66
N SER A 47 -17.33 5.42 11.56
CA SER A 47 -18.44 4.47 11.40
C SER A 47 -19.34 4.76 10.19
N MET A 48 -19.41 6.04 9.76
CA MET A 48 -20.16 6.41 8.56
C MET A 48 -19.40 6.16 7.25
N ARG A 49 -18.07 6.36 7.28
CA ARG A 49 -17.24 6.32 6.07
C ARG A 49 -16.57 4.97 5.81
N GLU A 50 -16.37 4.14 6.85
CA GLU A 50 -15.71 2.85 6.67
C GLU A 50 -16.51 1.87 5.85
N ILE A 51 -17.85 1.95 5.88
CA ILE A 51 -18.77 1.11 5.11
C ILE A 51 -19.26 1.91 3.90
N LYS A 52 -18.75 1.56 2.73
CA LYS A 52 -19.05 2.26 1.47
C LYS A 52 -20.48 1.96 1.01
N GLN A 53 -21.20 3.02 0.68
CA GLN A 53 -22.53 2.91 0.08
C GLN A 53 -22.44 2.56 -1.42
N PRO A 54 -23.51 2.07 -2.06
CA PRO A 54 -23.47 1.70 -3.48
C PRO A 54 -22.98 2.82 -4.40
N GLU A 55 -23.33 4.07 -4.11
CA GLU A 55 -22.92 5.25 -4.87
C GLU A 55 -21.43 5.53 -4.73
N GLU A 56 -20.85 5.32 -3.54
CA GLU A 56 -19.43 5.43 -3.28
C GLU A 56 -18.65 4.32 -3.99
N ILE A 57 -19.16 3.09 -3.95
CA ILE A 57 -18.59 1.95 -4.66
C ILE A 57 -18.55 2.22 -6.17
N ALA A 58 -19.61 2.80 -6.73
CA ALA A 58 -19.64 3.15 -8.15
C ALA A 58 -18.56 4.18 -8.52
N GLN A 59 -18.28 5.17 -7.65
CA GLN A 59 -17.20 6.12 -7.84
C GLN A 59 -15.81 5.47 -7.75
N LEU A 60 -15.62 4.57 -6.80
CA LEU A 60 -14.38 3.80 -6.66
C LEU A 60 -14.13 2.90 -7.89
N GLU A 61 -15.19 2.26 -8.41
CA GLU A 61 -15.10 1.45 -9.63
C GLU A 61 -14.79 2.29 -10.88
N GLU A 62 -15.35 3.48 -10.98
CA GLU A 62 -15.06 4.41 -12.06
C GLU A 62 -13.59 4.84 -12.04
N VAL A 63 -13.09 5.29 -10.89
CA VAL A 63 -11.71 5.77 -10.78
C VAL A 63 -10.70 4.64 -10.93
N ALA A 64 -10.99 3.42 -10.51
CA ALA A 64 -10.16 2.24 -10.75
C ALA A 64 -9.95 1.96 -12.25
N GLN A 65 -10.92 2.32 -13.13
CA GLN A 65 -10.70 2.23 -14.58
C GLN A 65 -9.66 3.25 -15.08
N THR A 66 -9.54 4.40 -14.42
CA THR A 66 -8.46 5.34 -14.72
C THR A 66 -7.12 4.77 -14.26
N GLY A 67 -7.03 4.19 -13.06
CA GLY A 67 -5.86 3.45 -12.58
C GLY A 67 -5.45 2.31 -13.52
N TYR A 68 -6.42 1.51 -14.00
CA TYR A 68 -6.17 0.49 -15.03
C TYR A 68 -5.50 1.07 -16.28
N ARG A 69 -6.01 2.19 -16.81
CA ARG A 69 -5.43 2.85 -17.99
C ARG A 69 -4.02 3.38 -17.73
N MET A 70 -3.78 3.91 -16.52
CA MET A 70 -2.45 4.37 -16.11
C MET A 70 -1.43 3.23 -16.17
N HIS A 71 -1.71 2.12 -15.52
CA HIS A 71 -0.80 0.97 -15.47
C HIS A 71 -0.60 0.29 -16.83
N THR A 72 -1.66 0.15 -17.64
CA THR A 72 -1.52 -0.44 -18.98
C THR A 72 -0.74 0.45 -19.95
N ALA A 73 -0.88 1.78 -19.84
CA ALA A 73 -0.06 2.72 -20.60
C ALA A 73 1.42 2.67 -20.17
N ALA A 74 1.68 2.60 -18.86
CA ALA A 74 3.03 2.44 -18.36
C ALA A 74 3.69 1.14 -18.86
N MET A 75 2.95 0.02 -18.88
CA MET A 75 3.44 -1.24 -19.47
C MET A 75 3.80 -1.08 -20.95
N ALA A 76 2.92 -0.46 -21.74
CA ALA A 76 3.13 -0.28 -23.19
C ALA A 76 4.32 0.64 -23.51
N MET A 77 4.66 1.58 -22.62
CA MET A 77 5.77 2.50 -22.88
C MET A 77 7.09 2.10 -22.20
N CYS A 78 7.07 1.21 -21.20
CA CYS A 78 8.26 0.86 -20.41
C CYS A 78 9.34 0.19 -21.29
N ARG A 79 10.38 0.95 -21.62
CA ARG A 79 11.52 0.49 -22.41
C ARG A 79 12.80 1.24 -22.05
N GLU A 80 13.93 0.65 -22.36
CA GLU A 80 15.24 1.27 -22.22
C GLU A 80 15.29 2.67 -22.88
N GLY A 81 16.01 3.57 -22.25
CA GLY A 81 16.29 4.92 -22.73
C GLY A 81 15.28 5.99 -22.33
N LEU A 82 14.06 5.61 -21.91
CA LEU A 82 13.15 6.54 -21.22
C LEU A 82 13.65 6.80 -19.79
N THR A 83 13.07 7.80 -19.16
CA THR A 83 13.29 8.10 -17.75
C THR A 83 12.09 7.72 -16.91
N GLU A 84 12.28 7.56 -15.60
CA GLU A 84 11.18 7.41 -14.64
C GLU A 84 10.19 8.59 -14.75
N ARG A 85 10.69 9.79 -15.08
CA ARG A 85 9.89 11.01 -15.30
C ARG A 85 8.97 10.91 -16.52
N ASP A 86 9.42 10.27 -17.61
CA ASP A 86 8.57 10.09 -18.80
C ASP A 86 7.36 9.21 -18.47
N VAL A 87 7.57 8.15 -17.66
CA VAL A 87 6.49 7.29 -17.18
C VAL A 87 5.57 8.04 -16.22
N ALA A 88 6.13 8.74 -15.21
CA ALA A 88 5.34 9.51 -14.25
C ALA A 88 4.47 10.59 -14.95
N ALA A 89 5.02 11.30 -15.95
CA ALA A 89 4.28 12.29 -16.72
C ALA A 89 3.09 11.70 -17.51
N GLU A 90 3.24 10.48 -18.04
CA GLU A 90 2.13 9.80 -18.70
C GLU A 90 1.03 9.36 -17.71
N LEU A 91 1.41 8.91 -16.50
CA LEU A 91 0.45 8.61 -15.45
C LEU A 91 -0.36 9.86 -15.08
N ASP A 92 0.31 11.00 -14.85
CA ASP A 92 -0.34 12.28 -14.54
C ASP A 92 -1.27 12.72 -15.66
N ARG A 93 -0.85 12.59 -16.93
CA ARG A 93 -1.66 12.91 -18.10
C ARG A 93 -2.95 12.09 -18.15
N ILE A 94 -2.87 10.77 -17.86
CA ILE A 94 -4.03 9.89 -17.91
C ILE A 94 -4.98 10.20 -16.75
N ALA A 95 -4.47 10.45 -15.55
CA ALA A 95 -5.28 10.84 -14.39
C ALA A 95 -6.04 12.14 -14.67
N ALA A 96 -5.36 13.17 -15.23
CA ALA A 96 -5.99 14.45 -15.63
C ALA A 96 -7.02 14.25 -16.75
N ALA A 97 -6.73 13.44 -17.77
CA ALA A 97 -7.68 13.12 -18.84
C ALA A 97 -8.89 12.32 -18.35
N GLY A 98 -8.77 11.61 -17.21
CA GLY A 98 -9.86 10.95 -16.51
C GLY A 98 -10.78 11.89 -15.72
N GLY A 99 -10.54 13.20 -15.76
CA GLY A 99 -11.37 14.20 -15.10
C GLY A 99 -10.98 14.53 -13.66
N GLY A 100 -9.81 14.06 -13.21
CA GLY A 100 -9.31 14.31 -11.87
C GLY A 100 -7.81 14.58 -11.83
N ARG A 101 -7.12 13.91 -10.95
CA ARG A 101 -5.66 13.99 -10.76
C ARG A 101 -5.13 12.64 -10.23
N THR A 102 -3.82 12.52 -10.04
CA THR A 102 -3.28 11.39 -9.27
C THR A 102 -3.73 11.47 -7.81
N SER A 103 -4.11 10.33 -7.22
CA SER A 103 -4.57 10.23 -5.83
C SER A 103 -3.47 10.55 -4.82
N PHE A 104 -2.22 10.33 -5.23
CA PHE A 104 -0.99 10.69 -4.53
C PHE A 104 0.12 10.93 -5.55
N ARG A 105 1.26 11.41 -5.10
CA ARG A 105 2.43 11.53 -5.98
C ARG A 105 2.93 10.13 -6.32
N SER A 106 2.79 9.73 -7.59
CA SER A 106 3.15 8.39 -8.07
C SER A 106 4.58 8.02 -7.72
N ILE A 107 4.81 6.77 -7.35
CA ILE A 107 6.13 6.19 -7.19
C ILE A 107 6.46 5.48 -8.49
N VAL A 108 7.53 5.90 -9.14
CA VAL A 108 8.03 5.29 -10.39
C VAL A 108 9.54 5.15 -10.23
N SER A 109 10.01 3.95 -9.94
CA SER A 109 11.42 3.77 -9.60
C SER A 109 11.98 2.40 -9.95
N GLN A 110 13.20 2.40 -10.50
CA GLN A 110 14.02 1.19 -10.65
C GLN A 110 14.67 0.77 -9.32
N HIS A 111 14.61 1.63 -8.32
CA HIS A 111 15.03 1.38 -6.94
C HIS A 111 13.80 1.09 -6.07
N GLY A 112 13.06 0.01 -6.39
CA GLY A 112 11.87 -0.39 -5.66
C GLY A 112 12.11 -0.69 -4.17
N GLU A 113 13.36 -0.91 -3.77
CA GLU A 113 13.77 -1.03 -2.36
C GLU A 113 13.69 0.30 -1.60
N THR A 114 13.60 1.42 -2.31
CA THR A 114 13.28 2.74 -1.73
C THR A 114 11.77 2.95 -1.79
N LEU A 115 11.07 2.55 -0.73
CA LEU A 115 9.61 2.37 -0.71
C LEU A 115 8.80 3.61 -1.16
N HIS A 116 9.29 4.83 -0.85
CA HIS A 116 8.66 6.10 -1.22
C HIS A 116 9.65 6.98 -2.00
N ASN A 117 10.24 6.44 -3.08
CA ASN A 117 11.10 7.22 -3.95
C ASN A 117 10.26 8.16 -4.82
N LEU A 118 10.39 9.45 -4.56
CA LEU A 118 9.72 10.53 -5.29
C LEU A 118 10.65 11.29 -6.24
N SER A 119 11.91 10.83 -6.43
CA SER A 119 12.78 11.27 -7.52
C SER A 119 12.46 10.47 -8.78
N TYR A 120 12.48 11.14 -9.92
CA TYR A 120 12.22 10.53 -11.23
C TYR A 120 13.41 10.74 -12.17
N ASP A 121 14.61 10.72 -11.63
CA ASP A 121 15.84 11.07 -12.36
C ASP A 121 16.49 9.84 -13.01
N GLY A 122 16.05 8.63 -12.66
CA GLY A 122 16.57 7.38 -13.20
C GLY A 122 16.24 7.21 -14.69
N ARG A 123 17.27 6.86 -15.49
CA ARG A 123 17.09 6.40 -16.87
C ARG A 123 16.79 4.90 -16.84
N LEU A 124 15.76 4.47 -17.53
CA LEU A 124 15.38 3.05 -17.58
C LEU A 124 16.46 2.21 -18.26
N GLU A 125 16.91 1.19 -17.55
CA GLU A 125 17.99 0.28 -17.97
C GLU A 125 17.43 -1.11 -18.21
N ASN A 126 17.76 -1.68 -19.36
CA ASN A 126 17.35 -3.04 -19.71
C ASN A 126 17.82 -4.06 -18.66
N GLY A 127 16.93 -4.99 -18.29
CA GLY A 127 17.20 -6.01 -17.26
C GLY A 127 16.93 -5.58 -15.82
N ARG A 128 16.65 -4.28 -15.55
CA ARG A 128 16.16 -3.81 -14.25
C ARG A 128 14.65 -3.97 -14.10
N LEU A 129 14.18 -3.87 -12.87
CA LEU A 129 12.75 -3.77 -12.55
C LEU A 129 12.34 -2.31 -12.43
N LEU A 130 11.15 -1.96 -12.88
CA LEU A 130 10.50 -0.67 -12.64
C LEU A 130 9.26 -0.90 -11.79
N LEU A 131 9.31 -0.48 -10.53
CA LEU A 131 8.15 -0.47 -9.64
C LEU A 131 7.37 0.81 -9.91
N ILE A 132 6.07 0.64 -10.17
CA ILE A 132 5.11 1.73 -10.39
C ILE A 132 3.98 1.56 -9.39
N ASP A 133 3.84 2.54 -8.50
CA ASP A 133 2.77 2.64 -7.54
C ASP A 133 2.03 3.96 -7.81
N ALA A 134 0.80 3.85 -8.29
CA ALA A 134 0.05 4.97 -8.82
C ALA A 134 -1.45 4.71 -8.84
N GLY A 135 -2.20 5.75 -8.55
CA GLY A 135 -3.64 5.77 -8.64
C GLY A 135 -4.19 7.12 -9.09
N ALA A 136 -5.46 7.17 -9.35
CA ALA A 136 -6.18 8.37 -9.73
C ALA A 136 -7.18 8.78 -8.65
N GLU A 137 -7.49 10.08 -8.58
CA GLU A 137 -8.62 10.65 -7.85
C GLU A 137 -9.58 11.22 -8.89
N ASN A 138 -10.87 10.92 -8.81
CA ASN A 138 -11.87 11.46 -9.72
C ASN A 138 -12.41 12.84 -9.26
N ALA A 139 -13.29 13.44 -10.05
CA ALA A 139 -13.88 14.76 -9.74
C ALA A 139 -14.72 14.78 -8.43
N MET A 140 -15.16 13.63 -7.94
CA MET A 140 -15.89 13.47 -6.68
C MET A 140 -14.96 13.25 -5.49
N GLY A 141 -13.63 13.15 -5.71
CA GLY A 141 -12.62 12.96 -4.68
C GLY A 141 -12.37 11.51 -4.27
N TYR A 142 -12.94 10.52 -4.97
CA TYR A 142 -12.68 9.10 -4.69
C TYR A 142 -11.37 8.67 -5.34
N ALA A 143 -10.59 7.87 -4.61
CA ALA A 143 -9.25 7.45 -4.99
C ALA A 143 -9.20 5.99 -5.44
N SER A 144 -8.23 5.65 -6.30
CA SER A 144 -7.76 4.30 -6.58
C SER A 144 -6.29 4.17 -6.22
N ASP A 145 -5.84 2.94 -6.01
CA ASP A 145 -4.46 2.61 -5.68
C ASP A 145 -4.05 1.28 -6.31
N HIS A 146 -2.95 1.26 -7.05
CA HIS A 146 -2.43 0.05 -7.66
C HIS A 146 -0.91 0.10 -7.73
N THR A 147 -0.28 -1.03 -7.45
CA THR A 147 1.15 -1.20 -7.73
C THR A 147 1.38 -2.34 -8.70
N ARG A 148 2.24 -2.10 -9.68
CA ARG A 148 2.81 -3.12 -10.57
C ARG A 148 4.31 -2.95 -10.69
N THR A 149 5.02 -4.06 -10.82
CA THR A 149 6.46 -4.07 -11.08
C THR A 149 6.72 -4.68 -12.45
N LEU A 150 7.42 -3.95 -13.31
CA LEU A 150 7.63 -4.26 -14.71
C LEU A 150 9.10 -4.59 -14.98
N PRO A 151 9.42 -5.57 -15.86
CA PRO A 151 10.79 -5.80 -16.32
C PRO A 151 11.13 -4.81 -17.45
N VAL A 152 12.07 -3.90 -17.23
CA VAL A 152 12.56 -3.03 -18.31
C VAL A 152 13.21 -3.91 -19.40
N GLY A 153 12.73 -3.77 -20.63
CA GLY A 153 13.10 -4.68 -21.73
C GLY A 153 12.07 -5.79 -22.01
N GLY A 154 10.95 -5.81 -21.27
CA GLY A 154 9.77 -6.63 -21.59
C GLY A 154 9.82 -8.09 -21.15
N ARG A 155 10.88 -8.53 -20.46
CA ARG A 155 11.05 -9.91 -19.98
C ARG A 155 11.66 -9.95 -18.60
N PHE A 156 11.04 -10.72 -17.70
CA PHE A 156 11.63 -11.02 -16.40
C PHE A 156 12.80 -12.00 -16.55
N THR A 157 13.88 -11.76 -15.81
CA THR A 157 14.89 -12.80 -15.59
C THR A 157 14.34 -13.89 -14.68
N GLU A 158 14.97 -15.07 -14.67
CA GLU A 158 14.58 -16.18 -13.79
C GLU A 158 14.55 -15.73 -12.32
N LYS A 159 15.60 -15.05 -11.87
CA LYS A 159 15.71 -14.51 -10.51
C LYS A 159 14.60 -13.50 -10.16
N GLN A 160 14.22 -12.65 -11.11
CA GLN A 160 13.12 -11.70 -10.92
C GLN A 160 11.78 -12.43 -10.84
N ARG A 161 11.58 -13.44 -11.68
CA ARG A 161 10.35 -14.24 -11.72
C ARG A 161 10.16 -15.02 -10.42
N GLU A 162 11.22 -15.64 -9.87
CA GLU A 162 11.15 -16.37 -8.61
C GLU A 162 10.63 -15.46 -7.46
N ILE A 163 11.14 -14.25 -7.33
CA ILE A 163 10.69 -13.28 -6.31
C ILE A 163 9.28 -12.76 -6.64
N TYR A 164 9.00 -12.48 -7.92
CA TYR A 164 7.70 -11.99 -8.37
C TYR A 164 6.59 -12.99 -8.05
N ASP A 165 6.82 -14.28 -8.32
CA ASP A 165 5.84 -15.34 -8.07
C ASP A 165 5.53 -15.49 -6.57
N ILE A 166 6.50 -15.25 -5.67
CA ILE A 166 6.25 -15.21 -4.22
C ILE A 166 5.34 -14.03 -3.87
N VAL A 167 5.60 -12.84 -4.39
CA VAL A 167 4.77 -11.64 -4.13
C VAL A 167 3.36 -11.83 -4.70
N LEU A 168 3.25 -12.41 -5.91
CA LEU A 168 1.96 -12.72 -6.52
C LEU A 168 1.16 -13.73 -5.67
N ALA A 169 1.81 -14.77 -5.16
CA ALA A 169 1.18 -15.74 -4.27
C ALA A 169 0.72 -15.09 -2.95
N ALA A 170 1.52 -14.18 -2.39
CA ALA A 170 1.15 -13.44 -1.18
C ALA A 170 -0.04 -12.49 -1.43
N ASN A 171 -0.09 -11.80 -2.60
CA ASN A 171 -1.22 -10.98 -3.01
C ASN A 171 -2.50 -11.83 -3.16
N ALA A 172 -2.42 -12.95 -3.88
CA ALA A 172 -3.53 -13.88 -4.05
C ALA A 172 -4.02 -14.43 -2.69
N ARG A 173 -3.10 -14.82 -1.80
CA ARG A 173 -3.44 -15.31 -0.46
C ARG A 173 -4.12 -14.26 0.39
N GLY A 174 -3.64 -13.02 0.35
CA GLY A 174 -4.26 -11.88 1.04
C GLY A 174 -5.70 -11.64 0.57
N GLN A 175 -5.93 -11.66 -0.74
CA GLN A 175 -7.27 -11.54 -1.33
C GLN A 175 -8.17 -12.72 -0.92
N ASP A 176 -7.69 -13.96 -1.03
CA ASP A 176 -8.48 -15.17 -0.69
C ASP A 176 -9.00 -15.16 0.75
N LEU A 177 -8.20 -14.65 1.69
CA LEU A 177 -8.54 -14.62 3.11
C LEU A 177 -9.38 -13.41 3.53
N ALA A 178 -9.33 -12.31 2.78
CA ALA A 178 -10.02 -11.08 3.13
C ALA A 178 -11.54 -11.24 2.97
N ARG A 179 -12.26 -11.44 4.09
CA ARG A 179 -13.72 -11.63 4.13
C ARG A 179 -14.29 -11.12 5.45
N PRO A 180 -15.61 -10.89 5.53
CA PRO A 180 -16.23 -10.46 6.78
C PRO A 180 -15.89 -11.40 7.95
N GLY A 181 -15.63 -10.81 9.11
CA GLY A 181 -15.32 -11.55 10.34
C GLY A 181 -13.85 -11.92 10.53
N VAL A 182 -13.01 -11.77 9.51
CA VAL A 182 -11.55 -11.98 9.62
C VAL A 182 -10.87 -10.66 9.97
N THR A 183 -9.90 -10.67 10.90
CA THR A 183 -9.08 -9.49 11.17
C THR A 183 -8.10 -9.25 10.02
N TYR A 184 -7.96 -8.02 9.55
CA TYR A 184 -7.00 -7.74 8.48
C TYR A 184 -5.55 -7.96 8.94
N GLN A 185 -5.30 -7.85 10.25
CA GLN A 185 -4.02 -8.25 10.84
C GLN A 185 -3.70 -9.73 10.60
N SER A 186 -4.67 -10.63 10.70
CA SER A 186 -4.44 -12.05 10.41
C SER A 186 -4.21 -12.31 8.92
N VAL A 187 -4.86 -11.52 8.04
CA VAL A 187 -4.62 -11.57 6.60
C VAL A 187 -3.18 -11.13 6.29
N HIS A 188 -2.70 -10.05 6.92
CA HIS A 188 -1.32 -9.61 6.81
C HIS A 188 -0.32 -10.69 7.23
N LEU A 189 -0.53 -11.32 8.40
CA LEU A 189 0.37 -12.37 8.90
C LEU A 189 0.42 -13.59 7.98
N GLU A 190 -0.69 -13.95 7.35
CA GLU A 190 -0.73 -15.04 6.38
C GLU A 190 0.00 -14.67 5.07
N ALA A 191 -0.13 -13.44 4.58
CA ALA A 191 0.66 -12.97 3.44
C ALA A 191 2.17 -12.99 3.77
N MET A 192 2.55 -12.55 4.98
CA MET A 192 3.93 -12.64 5.46
C MET A 192 4.43 -14.09 5.55
N ARG A 193 3.55 -15.05 5.90
CA ARG A 193 3.91 -16.48 5.92
C ARG A 193 4.23 -17.01 4.52
N VAL A 194 3.42 -16.64 3.52
CA VAL A 194 3.70 -16.99 2.11
C VAL A 194 5.05 -16.43 1.66
N ILE A 195 5.35 -15.18 2.01
CA ILE A 195 6.66 -14.55 1.72
C ILE A 195 7.79 -15.35 2.40
N ALA A 196 7.67 -15.64 3.69
CA ALA A 196 8.68 -16.38 4.44
C ALA A 196 8.91 -17.80 3.88
N GLU A 197 7.83 -18.52 3.51
CA GLU A 197 7.90 -19.84 2.86
C GLU A 197 8.68 -19.78 1.55
N GLY A 198 8.31 -18.86 0.65
CA GLY A 198 8.97 -18.70 -0.64
C GLY A 198 10.45 -18.32 -0.49
N LEU A 199 10.76 -17.39 0.40
CA LEU A 199 12.16 -16.99 0.67
C LEU A 199 12.97 -18.12 1.33
N THR A 200 12.32 -18.97 2.11
CA THR A 200 12.97 -20.16 2.69
C THR A 200 13.27 -21.20 1.60
N GLN A 201 12.35 -21.45 0.68
CA GLN A 201 12.58 -22.33 -0.48
C GLN A 201 13.74 -21.84 -1.35
N LEU A 202 13.86 -20.53 -1.54
CA LEU A 202 15.00 -19.93 -2.22
C LEU A 202 16.28 -19.89 -1.36
N GLY A 203 16.22 -20.35 -0.10
CA GLY A 203 17.35 -20.33 0.83
C GLY A 203 17.82 -18.94 1.27
N LEU A 204 16.97 -17.91 1.12
CA LEU A 204 17.22 -16.55 1.61
C LEU A 204 16.80 -16.41 3.08
N MET A 205 15.83 -17.21 3.49
CA MET A 205 15.47 -17.43 4.89
C MET A 205 15.76 -18.87 5.32
N ARG A 206 15.65 -19.17 6.60
CA ARG A 206 15.92 -20.48 7.23
C ARG A 206 14.91 -20.74 8.36
N GLY A 207 14.82 -21.99 8.78
CA GLY A 207 13.96 -22.40 9.89
C GLY A 207 12.50 -22.49 9.52
N ASP A 208 11.63 -22.49 10.50
CA ASP A 208 10.18 -22.56 10.30
C ASP A 208 9.62 -21.18 9.89
N PRO A 209 8.89 -21.07 8.77
CA PRO A 209 8.34 -19.81 8.32
C PRO A 209 7.34 -19.17 9.29
N ALA A 210 6.54 -19.95 9.99
CA ALA A 210 5.57 -19.43 10.95
C ALA A 210 6.27 -18.84 12.19
N GLU A 211 7.31 -19.50 12.68
CA GLU A 211 8.16 -18.99 13.76
C GLU A 211 8.91 -17.71 13.32
N ALA A 212 9.41 -17.67 12.08
CA ALA A 212 10.08 -16.50 11.51
C ALA A 212 9.14 -15.28 11.44
N VAL A 213 7.87 -15.48 11.02
CA VAL A 213 6.86 -14.43 11.00
C VAL A 213 6.50 -13.99 12.42
N ALA A 214 6.26 -14.93 13.33
CA ALA A 214 5.94 -14.60 14.73
C ALA A 214 7.06 -13.79 15.41
N ALA A 215 8.32 -14.12 15.11
CA ALA A 215 9.49 -13.38 15.59
C ALA A 215 9.67 -12.00 14.91
N GLY A 216 9.04 -11.76 13.76
CA GLY A 216 9.20 -10.54 12.97
C GLY A 216 10.36 -10.57 11.95
N ALA A 217 10.97 -11.74 11.73
CA ALA A 217 12.12 -11.87 10.82
C ALA A 217 11.78 -11.57 9.36
N ALA A 218 10.57 -11.93 8.91
CA ALA A 218 10.11 -11.67 7.55
C ALA A 218 9.96 -10.16 7.24
N ALA A 219 9.85 -9.32 8.26
CA ALA A 219 9.76 -7.86 8.08
C ALA A 219 11.05 -7.23 7.52
N LEU A 220 12.18 -7.95 7.50
CA LEU A 220 13.37 -7.54 6.76
C LEU A 220 13.06 -7.31 5.27
N PHE A 221 12.18 -8.12 4.72
CA PHE A 221 11.82 -8.12 3.30
C PHE A 221 10.54 -7.32 3.00
N MET A 222 9.61 -7.24 3.93
CA MET A 222 8.39 -6.45 3.82
C MET A 222 8.20 -5.61 5.10
N PRO A 223 8.83 -4.42 5.19
CA PRO A 223 8.80 -3.60 6.40
C PRO A 223 7.55 -2.71 6.51
N HIS A 224 6.49 -3.00 5.79
CA HIS A 224 5.23 -2.25 5.77
C HIS A 224 4.00 -3.14 5.96
N GLY A 225 2.83 -2.55 6.11
CA GLY A 225 1.56 -3.25 6.23
C GLY A 225 1.06 -3.83 4.90
N LEU A 226 0.17 -4.82 4.95
CA LEU A 226 -0.45 -5.41 3.76
C LEU A 226 -1.43 -4.45 3.06
N GLY A 227 -1.90 -3.40 3.75
CA GLY A 227 -2.81 -2.46 3.14
C GLY A 227 -3.51 -1.53 4.14
N HIS A 228 -4.38 -0.71 3.59
CA HIS A 228 -5.12 0.35 4.26
C HIS A 228 -6.55 0.47 3.71
N GLN A 229 -7.40 1.25 4.37
CA GLN A 229 -8.71 1.60 3.82
C GLN A 229 -8.57 2.63 2.70
N MET A 230 -9.47 2.54 1.72
CA MET A 230 -9.61 3.48 0.62
C MET A 230 -10.99 4.13 0.57
N GLY A 231 -11.06 5.33 -0.01
CA GLY A 231 -12.31 6.07 -0.17
C GLY A 231 -12.11 7.45 -0.76
N LEU A 232 -12.55 8.50 -0.05
CA LEU A 232 -12.33 9.90 -0.40
C LEU A 232 -10.86 10.36 -0.28
N ASP A 233 -10.04 9.56 0.39
CA ASP A 233 -8.60 9.69 0.39
C ASP A 233 -8.00 8.33 0.07
N VAL A 234 -6.80 8.28 -0.50
CA VAL A 234 -6.08 7.02 -0.78
C VAL A 234 -5.82 6.25 0.52
N HIS A 235 -5.30 6.91 1.55
CA HIS A 235 -5.32 6.42 2.93
C HIS A 235 -6.56 6.99 3.63
N ASP A 236 -7.70 6.33 3.47
CA ASP A 236 -8.98 6.89 3.89
C ASP A 236 -9.02 7.20 5.39
N MET A 237 -9.42 8.43 5.70
CA MET A 237 -9.57 8.94 7.08
C MET A 237 -8.28 8.97 7.92
N GLU A 238 -7.08 8.80 7.35
CA GLU A 238 -5.82 8.74 8.10
C GLU A 238 -5.64 9.93 9.07
N GLY A 239 -6.05 11.13 8.63
CA GLY A 239 -6.00 12.35 9.45
C GLY A 239 -6.81 12.30 10.74
N LEU A 240 -7.75 11.36 10.88
CA LEU A 240 -8.51 11.11 12.11
C LEU A 240 -7.74 10.28 13.15
N GLY A 241 -6.67 9.61 12.71
CA GLY A 241 -5.80 8.76 13.49
C GLY A 241 -6.05 7.28 13.29
N GLU A 242 -5.00 6.57 12.88
CA GLU A 242 -5.06 5.14 12.51
C GLU A 242 -5.66 4.25 13.61
N LYS A 243 -5.45 4.57 14.88
CA LYS A 243 -6.05 3.83 16.00
C LYS A 243 -7.58 3.84 16.04
N TYR A 244 -8.23 4.75 15.31
CA TYR A 244 -9.68 4.82 15.19
C TYR A 244 -10.16 4.28 13.85
N VAL A 245 -9.32 4.41 12.82
CA VAL A 245 -9.65 4.02 11.45
C VAL A 245 -9.36 2.55 11.22
N GLY A 246 -8.17 2.10 11.53
CA GLY A 246 -7.69 0.74 11.25
C GLY A 246 -7.73 -0.21 12.43
N TYR A 247 -8.04 0.28 13.64
CA TYR A 247 -8.01 -0.49 14.87
C TYR A 247 -9.26 -0.21 15.73
N ASP A 248 -9.51 -1.08 16.70
CA ASP A 248 -10.62 -1.00 17.64
C ASP A 248 -10.23 -1.57 19.02
N ASP A 249 -11.19 -1.72 19.92
CA ASP A 249 -10.93 -2.24 21.25
C ASP A 249 -10.56 -3.75 21.25
N ALA A 250 -10.88 -4.49 20.16
CA ALA A 250 -10.58 -5.92 20.01
C ALA A 250 -9.22 -6.16 19.34
N THR A 251 -8.77 -5.24 18.48
CA THR A 251 -7.51 -5.38 17.72
C THR A 251 -6.65 -4.16 17.95
N THR A 252 -5.53 -4.32 18.65
CA THR A 252 -4.57 -3.25 18.92
C THR A 252 -3.39 -3.28 17.96
N ARG A 253 -2.85 -2.09 17.65
CA ARG A 253 -1.67 -1.95 16.81
C ARG A 253 -0.45 -2.58 17.48
N SER A 254 0.29 -3.39 16.74
CA SER A 254 1.54 -3.98 17.20
C SER A 254 2.66 -2.94 17.29
N THR A 255 3.64 -3.20 18.17
CA THR A 255 4.91 -2.46 18.23
C THR A 255 6.05 -3.18 17.51
N GLN A 256 5.81 -4.41 17.01
CA GLN A 256 6.80 -5.19 16.27
C GLN A 256 7.14 -4.49 14.95
N PHE A 257 8.43 -4.44 14.60
CA PHE A 257 8.88 -3.90 13.32
C PHE A 257 8.17 -4.58 12.14
N GLY A 258 7.77 -3.82 11.15
CA GLY A 258 6.94 -4.27 10.02
C GLY A 258 5.46 -4.32 10.39
N LEU A 259 5.05 -5.20 11.29
CA LEU A 259 3.65 -5.31 11.72
C LEU A 259 3.11 -4.02 12.35
N GLY A 260 3.95 -3.26 13.02
CA GLY A 260 3.60 -1.94 13.56
C GLY A 260 3.29 -0.89 12.48
N ALA A 261 3.67 -1.13 11.23
CA ALA A 261 3.34 -0.26 10.09
C ALA A 261 1.99 -0.60 9.44
N LEU A 262 1.31 -1.68 9.87
CA LEU A 262 -0.01 -2.04 9.34
C LEU A 262 -1.04 -0.97 9.71
N ARG A 263 -1.66 -0.34 8.70
CA ARG A 263 -2.63 0.75 8.89
C ARG A 263 -4.04 0.24 9.16
N MET A 264 -4.39 -0.93 8.63
CA MET A 264 -5.67 -1.61 8.83
C MET A 264 -5.42 -2.95 9.51
N GLY A 265 -5.92 -3.14 10.75
CA GLY A 265 -5.75 -4.39 11.51
C GLY A 265 -7.06 -5.01 11.98
N LYS A 266 -8.10 -4.18 12.16
CA LYS A 266 -9.40 -4.60 12.72
C LYS A 266 -10.15 -5.61 11.85
N THR A 267 -11.24 -6.15 12.40
CA THR A 267 -12.12 -7.09 11.71
C THR A 267 -12.76 -6.46 10.48
N LEU A 268 -12.63 -7.15 9.34
CA LEU A 268 -13.25 -6.78 8.08
C LEU A 268 -14.77 -6.93 8.15
N LYS A 269 -15.47 -5.99 7.51
CA LYS A 269 -16.93 -5.95 7.38
C LYS A 269 -17.31 -5.79 5.90
N ALA A 270 -18.45 -6.29 5.50
CA ALA A 270 -19.01 -5.99 4.18
C ALA A 270 -19.11 -4.47 3.99
N GLY A 271 -18.68 -3.97 2.84
CA GLY A 271 -18.61 -2.55 2.52
C GLY A 271 -17.26 -1.88 2.82
N HIS A 272 -16.32 -2.55 3.51
CA HIS A 272 -14.94 -2.06 3.55
C HIS A 272 -14.30 -2.14 2.16
N VAL A 273 -13.54 -1.12 1.80
CA VAL A 273 -12.63 -1.14 0.64
C VAL A 273 -11.22 -0.99 1.19
N VAL A 274 -10.35 -1.93 0.82
CA VAL A 274 -8.97 -1.99 1.30
C VAL A 274 -8.02 -2.38 0.18
N THR A 275 -6.77 -1.94 0.26
CA THR A 275 -5.69 -2.40 -0.61
C THR A 275 -5.15 -3.75 -0.16
N VAL A 276 -4.55 -4.52 -1.06
CA VAL A 276 -3.75 -5.73 -0.79
C VAL A 276 -2.45 -5.59 -1.56
N GLU A 277 -1.38 -5.17 -0.87
CA GLU A 277 -0.13 -4.65 -1.43
C GLU A 277 1.14 -5.36 -0.90
N PRO A 278 1.24 -6.68 -0.91
CA PRO A 278 2.47 -7.30 -0.46
C PRO A 278 3.65 -6.94 -1.36
N GLY A 279 4.85 -6.92 -0.77
CA GLY A 279 6.08 -6.68 -1.51
C GLY A 279 7.26 -7.43 -0.91
N ILE A 280 8.32 -7.59 -1.70
CA ILE A 280 9.63 -8.09 -1.26
C ILE A 280 10.68 -7.09 -1.73
N TYR A 281 11.46 -6.60 -0.77
CA TYR A 281 12.48 -5.59 -1.01
C TYR A 281 13.82 -6.06 -0.45
N PHE A 282 14.88 -5.84 -1.21
CA PHE A 282 16.24 -6.09 -0.75
C PHE A 282 16.91 -4.74 -0.45
N ILE A 283 16.76 -4.27 0.78
CA ILE A 283 17.26 -2.96 1.24
C ILE A 283 18.66 -3.15 1.84
N PRO A 284 19.76 -2.80 1.13
CA PRO A 284 21.13 -3.11 1.59
C PRO A 284 21.43 -2.58 2.98
N ALA A 285 21.08 -1.31 3.24
CA ALA A 285 21.34 -0.68 4.55
C ALA A 285 20.62 -1.38 5.72
N LEU A 286 19.39 -1.88 5.48
CA LEU A 286 18.63 -2.60 6.50
C LEU A 286 19.20 -4.00 6.72
N ILE A 287 19.58 -4.70 5.64
CA ILE A 287 20.20 -6.03 5.69
C ILE A 287 21.53 -5.95 6.43
N GLU A 288 22.40 -5.00 6.10
CA GLU A 288 23.68 -4.78 6.78
C GLU A 288 23.52 -4.41 8.26
N LYS A 289 22.52 -3.60 8.58
CA LYS A 289 22.19 -3.29 9.96
C LYS A 289 21.79 -4.55 10.74
N TRP A 290 20.87 -5.35 10.21
CA TRP A 290 20.41 -6.56 10.89
C TRP A 290 21.52 -7.61 11.01
N GLU A 291 22.37 -7.76 10.00
CA GLU A 291 23.55 -8.63 10.06
C GLU A 291 24.52 -8.21 11.18
N ARG A 292 24.89 -6.93 11.22
CA ARG A 292 25.80 -6.36 12.22
C ARG A 292 25.25 -6.49 13.65
N GLU A 293 23.95 -6.30 13.82
CA GLU A 293 23.28 -6.32 15.12
C GLU A 293 22.77 -7.73 15.49
N HIS A 294 23.03 -8.74 14.65
CA HIS A 294 22.59 -10.12 14.80
C HIS A 294 21.07 -10.28 14.96
N ILE A 295 20.26 -9.37 14.37
CA ILE A 295 18.81 -9.41 14.44
C ILE A 295 18.31 -10.58 13.62
N HIS A 296 17.54 -11.49 14.24
CA HIS A 296 16.95 -12.68 13.63
C HIS A 296 17.92 -13.55 12.82
N SER A 297 19.20 -13.66 13.24
CA SER A 297 20.25 -14.39 12.53
C SER A 297 19.95 -15.88 12.34
N SER A 298 19.11 -16.48 13.19
CA SER A 298 18.65 -17.86 13.04
C SER A 298 17.71 -18.06 11.84
N PHE A 299 17.01 -16.99 11.41
CA PHE A 299 16.04 -17.05 10.32
C PHE A 299 16.56 -16.49 9.01
N ILE A 300 17.61 -15.66 9.01
CA ILE A 300 18.09 -14.92 7.84
C ILE A 300 19.41 -15.49 7.31
N ASN A 301 19.49 -15.68 5.99
CA ASN A 301 20.73 -16.10 5.32
C ASN A 301 21.49 -14.88 4.77
N PHE A 302 22.08 -14.07 5.66
CA PHE A 302 22.76 -12.84 5.28
C PHE A 302 23.83 -13.03 4.18
N PRO A 303 24.69 -14.08 4.18
CA PRO A 303 25.65 -14.27 3.09
C PRO A 303 25.00 -14.38 1.72
N LYS A 304 23.83 -15.07 1.62
CA LYS A 304 23.12 -15.21 0.34
C LYS A 304 22.44 -13.91 -0.10
N LEU A 305 21.98 -13.09 0.84
CA LEU A 305 21.34 -11.82 0.54
C LEU A 305 22.23 -10.83 -0.19
N ARG A 306 23.55 -10.92 -0.03
CA ARG A 306 24.50 -10.02 -0.73
C ARG A 306 24.35 -10.09 -2.25
N SER A 307 23.98 -11.25 -2.80
CA SER A 307 23.73 -11.41 -4.24
C SER A 307 22.43 -10.74 -4.72
N TYR A 308 21.64 -10.17 -3.81
CA TYR A 308 20.39 -9.45 -4.10
C TYR A 308 20.47 -7.94 -3.84
N PHE A 309 21.63 -7.40 -3.49
CA PHE A 309 21.78 -5.97 -3.16
C PHE A 309 21.43 -5.02 -4.31
N ASP A 310 21.56 -5.47 -5.56
CA ASP A 310 21.17 -4.70 -6.75
C ASP A 310 19.83 -5.18 -7.38
N PHE A 311 19.06 -5.94 -6.62
CA PHE A 311 17.77 -6.49 -7.11
C PHE A 311 16.68 -5.43 -7.16
N GLY A 312 16.64 -4.51 -6.18
CA GLY A 312 15.54 -3.58 -5.99
C GLY A 312 14.42 -4.16 -5.13
N GLY A 313 13.18 -3.98 -5.59
CA GLY A 313 11.97 -4.46 -4.89
C GLY A 313 10.84 -4.76 -5.85
N ILE A 314 9.91 -5.61 -5.41
CA ILE A 314 8.66 -5.94 -6.10
C ILE A 314 7.51 -5.68 -5.15
N ARG A 315 6.49 -4.92 -5.59
CA ARG A 315 5.18 -4.78 -4.96
C ARG A 315 4.11 -5.05 -5.99
N LEU A 316 3.04 -5.74 -5.57
CA LEU A 316 1.84 -5.97 -6.36
C LEU A 316 0.64 -5.61 -5.51
N GLU A 317 -0.21 -4.72 -6.00
CA GLU A 317 -1.29 -4.15 -5.24
C GLU A 317 -2.57 -4.07 -6.05
N ASP A 318 -3.66 -4.45 -5.41
CA ASP A 318 -5.02 -4.27 -5.90
C ASP A 318 -5.94 -3.77 -4.80
N ASP A 319 -6.98 -3.05 -5.22
CA ASP A 319 -8.08 -2.61 -4.39
C ASP A 319 -9.17 -3.67 -4.35
N ILE A 320 -9.62 -4.05 -3.16
CA ILE A 320 -10.73 -5.00 -2.98
C ILE A 320 -11.87 -4.41 -2.16
N LEU A 321 -13.08 -4.72 -2.59
CA LEU A 321 -14.31 -4.49 -1.84
C LEU A 321 -14.68 -5.75 -1.07
N ILE A 322 -14.85 -5.65 0.24
CA ILE A 322 -15.36 -6.75 1.07
C ILE A 322 -16.88 -6.87 0.84
N THR A 323 -17.31 -8.03 0.37
CA THR A 323 -18.71 -8.36 0.12
C THR A 323 -19.36 -9.06 1.31
N ALA A 324 -20.61 -9.46 1.22
CA ALA A 324 -21.30 -10.18 2.30
C ALA A 324 -20.66 -11.55 2.64
N THR A 325 -20.00 -12.20 1.67
CA THR A 325 -19.48 -13.58 1.84
C THR A 325 -17.98 -13.73 1.55
N GLY A 326 -17.34 -12.71 1.00
CA GLY A 326 -15.93 -12.73 0.59
C GLY A 326 -15.45 -11.34 0.20
N ASN A 327 -14.82 -11.23 -0.94
CA ASN A 327 -14.42 -9.96 -1.55
C ASN A 327 -14.49 -10.05 -3.08
N ARG A 328 -14.29 -8.90 -3.72
CA ARG A 328 -14.03 -8.78 -5.15
C ARG A 328 -13.12 -7.61 -5.43
N LEU A 329 -12.47 -7.62 -6.56
CA LEU A 329 -11.69 -6.48 -7.04
C LEU A 329 -12.59 -5.25 -7.24
N VAL A 330 -12.06 -4.08 -6.99
CA VAL A 330 -12.66 -2.80 -7.34
C VAL A 330 -12.33 -2.49 -8.80
N GLY A 331 -13.37 -2.12 -9.56
CA GLY A 331 -13.25 -1.84 -10.98
C GLY A 331 -13.55 -3.04 -11.89
N LYS A 332 -13.81 -2.72 -13.16
CA LYS A 332 -14.19 -3.68 -14.18
C LYS A 332 -13.02 -4.51 -14.72
N HIS A 333 -11.85 -3.90 -14.78
CA HIS A 333 -10.64 -4.50 -15.33
C HIS A 333 -9.51 -4.43 -14.31
N ARG A 334 -8.83 -5.54 -14.12
CA ARG A 334 -7.60 -5.61 -13.33
C ARG A 334 -6.41 -5.29 -14.24
N PRO A 335 -5.48 -4.40 -13.83
CA PRO A 335 -4.20 -4.29 -14.54
C PRO A 335 -3.49 -5.66 -14.61
N PRO A 336 -2.86 -6.02 -15.74
CA PRO A 336 -2.11 -7.26 -15.86
C PRO A 336 -1.21 -7.48 -14.64
N ILE A 337 -1.23 -8.71 -14.08
CA ILE A 337 -0.51 -8.99 -12.84
C ILE A 337 0.34 -10.27 -12.93
N ALA A 338 -0.12 -11.31 -13.63
CA ALA A 338 0.71 -12.49 -13.83
C ALA A 338 1.91 -12.15 -14.74
N PRO A 339 3.12 -12.72 -14.50
CA PRO A 339 4.31 -12.39 -15.29
C PRO A 339 4.07 -12.46 -16.81
N ALA A 340 3.38 -13.49 -17.28
CA ALA A 340 3.08 -13.65 -18.71
C ALA A 340 2.12 -12.56 -19.24
N GLU A 341 1.16 -12.12 -18.45
CA GLU A 341 0.24 -11.04 -18.82
C GLU A 341 0.98 -9.69 -18.90
N VAL A 342 1.86 -9.42 -17.93
CA VAL A 342 2.71 -8.22 -17.91
C VAL A 342 3.60 -8.18 -19.14
N GLU A 343 4.36 -9.27 -19.40
CA GLU A 343 5.22 -9.38 -20.59
C GLU A 343 4.43 -9.20 -21.88
N ALA A 344 3.22 -9.77 -21.99
CA ALA A 344 2.35 -9.62 -23.15
C ALA A 344 1.83 -8.19 -23.33
N ALA A 345 1.53 -7.48 -22.23
CA ALA A 345 1.10 -6.08 -22.27
C ALA A 345 2.22 -5.12 -22.70
N MET A 346 3.49 -5.48 -22.44
CA MET A 346 4.66 -4.69 -22.80
C MET A 346 5.09 -4.87 -24.28
N THR A 347 4.60 -5.91 -24.96
CA THR A 347 4.95 -6.20 -26.36
C THR A 347 3.98 -5.61 -27.37
N ARG A 348 2.98 -4.84 -26.96
CA ARG A 348 1.93 -4.24 -27.80
C ARG A 348 2.27 -2.87 -28.34
#